data_81b8f6822f7d7c7eecada9ad5e4fc26e
#
_entry.id   81b8f6822f7d7c7eecada9ad5e4fc26e
#
_cell.length_a   1.000
_cell.length_b   1.000
_cell.length_c   1.000
_cell.angle_alpha   90.00
_cell.angle_beta   90.00
_cell.angle_gamma   90.00
#
_symmetry.space_group_name_H-M   'P 1'
#
loop_
_entity.id
_entity.type
_entity.pdbx_description
1 polymer ?
#
loop_
_entity_poly.entity_id
_entity_poly.type
_entity_poly.pdbx_seq_one_letter_code
_entity_poly.pdbx_strand_id
1 'polypeptide(L)'
;MSAVTFPPDLPEGGRKRPAARFRRACRADRPDRAYDRAMPRYARAEREALADLMLEVGPDAPTVNEGWTTRDLAAHLLVRERRPDAAGGILLPPLRGYGESVRRRIAAGPYADLIARVRRPPVWSPVSNPLTDEVANGMEFFIHHEDVRRARPGWHPRDLPAGQETVLWKRVALLARMALRRFPAEMLVQAPGHGELRTGGGGERLRLVGAPGELVLFLTGRQRVARVQVDGPADPAERLRTAELGL
;
A
#
# COMPACT_ATOMS: atom_id res chain seq x y z
N MET A 1 -62.29 12.48 5.62
CA MET A 1 -62.92 11.39 6.36
C MET A 1 -63.45 10.42 5.33
N SER A 2 -62.79 9.31 5.08
CA SER A 2 -63.30 8.22 4.27
C SER A 2 -62.70 6.92 4.86
N ALA A 3 -63.59 6.15 5.41
CA ALA A 3 -63.32 4.87 6.06
C ALA A 3 -62.97 3.80 5.03
N VAL A 4 -61.96 3.00 5.30
CA VAL A 4 -61.62 1.79 4.55
C VAL A 4 -62.17 0.59 5.34
N THR A 5 -63.08 -0.13 4.72
CA THR A 5 -63.79 -1.30 5.24
C THR A 5 -62.94 -2.55 4.95
N PHE A 6 -62.77 -3.40 5.98
CA PHE A 6 -62.17 -4.73 5.86
C PHE A 6 -63.27 -5.77 5.55
N PRO A 7 -63.03 -6.78 4.72
CA PRO A 7 -63.89 -7.94 4.59
C PRO A 7 -63.48 -9.10 5.56
N PRO A 8 -64.41 -10.00 5.91
CA PRO A 8 -64.24 -10.98 6.96
C PRO A 8 -63.73 -12.35 6.51
N ASP A 9 -63.19 -13.01 7.53
CA ASP A 9 -63.05 -14.43 7.88
C ASP A 9 -62.98 -15.59 6.87
N LEU A 10 -62.02 -16.40 7.23
CA LEU A 10 -61.52 -17.69 6.78
C LEU A 10 -62.53 -18.86 6.78
N PRO A 11 -62.17 -19.99 6.21
CA PRO A 11 -62.31 -21.23 7.00
C PRO A 11 -61.01 -22.04 7.14
N GLU A 12 -60.88 -22.62 8.32
CA GLU A 12 -59.90 -23.63 8.68
C GLU A 12 -60.05 -24.91 7.88
N GLY A 13 -58.94 -25.46 7.40
CA GLY A 13 -58.89 -26.76 6.78
C GLY A 13 -57.54 -27.41 6.92
N GLY A 14 -57.37 -28.19 7.99
CA GLY A 14 -56.14 -28.92 8.26
C GLY A 14 -55.79 -29.98 7.23
N ARG A 15 -54.54 -30.05 6.82
CA ARG A 15 -53.89 -31.29 6.35
C ARG A 15 -52.39 -31.22 6.64
N LYS A 16 -51.96 -32.17 7.45
CA LYS A 16 -50.55 -32.54 7.70
C LYS A 16 -49.81 -32.75 6.39
N ARG A 17 -48.67 -32.12 6.23
CA ARG A 17 -47.68 -32.44 5.20
C ARG A 17 -46.32 -32.67 5.83
N PRO A 18 -45.50 -33.61 5.29
CA PRO A 18 -44.32 -34.15 5.94
C PRO A 18 -43.14 -33.21 5.82
N ALA A 19 -42.34 -33.21 6.86
CA ALA A 19 -41.03 -32.61 6.89
C ALA A 19 -40.07 -33.41 5.98
N ALA A 20 -39.76 -32.89 4.79
CA ALA A 20 -38.64 -33.38 4.01
C ALA A 20 -38.15 -32.31 3.01
N ARG A 21 -36.86 -31.99 3.11
CA ARG A 21 -36.01 -31.41 2.06
C ARG A 21 -36.16 -29.93 1.75
N PHE A 22 -35.74 -29.11 2.71
CA PHE A 22 -35.16 -27.80 2.37
C PHE A 22 -33.75 -27.63 3.04
N ARG A 23 -32.86 -28.56 2.70
CA ARG A 23 -31.43 -28.44 2.98
C ARG A 23 -30.67 -28.58 1.66
N ARG A 24 -30.85 -27.62 0.75
CA ARG A 24 -29.91 -27.40 -0.39
C ARG A 24 -30.33 -26.14 -1.11
N ALA A 25 -29.85 -25.00 -0.64
CA ALA A 25 -29.54 -23.84 -1.47
C ALA A 25 -29.20 -22.64 -0.57
N CYS A 26 -28.08 -22.67 0.10
CA CYS A 26 -27.32 -21.50 0.54
C CYS A 26 -25.88 -21.97 0.75
N ARG A 27 -25.31 -22.58 -0.28
CA ARG A 27 -23.89 -22.49 -0.48
C ARG A 27 -23.69 -21.16 -1.17
N ALA A 28 -23.62 -20.10 -0.37
CA ALA A 28 -23.03 -18.86 -0.82
C ALA A 28 -21.68 -19.24 -1.42
N ASP A 29 -21.60 -19.09 -2.71
CA ASP A 29 -20.38 -19.17 -3.49
C ASP A 29 -19.39 -18.24 -2.81
N ARG A 30 -18.37 -18.81 -2.17
CA ARG A 30 -17.28 -18.04 -1.59
C ARG A 30 -16.45 -17.53 -2.76
N PRO A 31 -16.45 -16.22 -3.06
CA PRO A 31 -15.64 -15.68 -4.14
C PRO A 31 -14.12 -15.80 -3.85
N ASP A 32 -13.74 -16.22 -2.63
CA ASP A 32 -12.35 -16.26 -2.18
C ASP A 32 -11.46 -17.31 -2.85
N ARG A 33 -12.01 -18.41 -3.41
CA ARG A 33 -11.17 -19.46 -4.00
C ARG A 33 -10.81 -19.24 -5.48
N ALA A 34 -11.58 -18.46 -6.20
CA ALA A 34 -11.24 -18.03 -7.56
C ALA A 34 -10.27 -16.85 -7.53
N TYR A 35 -10.37 -16.00 -6.50
CA TYR A 35 -9.50 -14.86 -6.27
C TYR A 35 -8.06 -15.28 -5.93
N ASP A 36 -7.89 -16.37 -5.19
CA ASP A 36 -6.57 -16.88 -4.76
C ASP A 36 -5.79 -17.58 -5.89
N ARG A 37 -6.44 -17.97 -6.98
CA ARG A 37 -5.79 -18.67 -8.11
C ARG A 37 -5.24 -17.78 -9.20
N ALA A 38 -5.58 -16.49 -9.19
CA ALA A 38 -5.16 -15.51 -10.19
C ALA A 38 -4.80 -14.17 -9.55
N MET A 39 -4.17 -14.15 -8.36
CA MET A 39 -3.63 -12.91 -7.83
C MET A 39 -2.63 -12.35 -8.85
N PRO A 40 -2.95 -11.20 -9.48
CA PRO A 40 -1.97 -10.52 -10.29
C PRO A 40 -0.74 -10.27 -9.41
N ARG A 41 0.43 -10.63 -9.88
CA ARG A 41 1.69 -10.39 -9.16
C ARG A 41 2.05 -8.92 -9.30
N TYR A 42 1.39 -8.06 -8.53
CA TYR A 42 1.61 -6.61 -8.55
C TYR A 42 3.05 -6.24 -8.21
N ALA A 43 3.67 -6.95 -7.26
CA ALA A 43 5.08 -6.77 -6.93
C ALA A 43 5.97 -6.94 -8.17
N ARG A 44 5.73 -7.97 -8.96
CA ARG A 44 6.49 -8.20 -10.20
C ARG A 44 6.22 -7.14 -11.26
N ALA A 45 4.96 -6.76 -11.46
CA ALA A 45 4.60 -5.74 -12.43
C ALA A 45 5.21 -4.38 -12.08
N GLU A 46 5.15 -3.97 -10.79
CA GLU A 46 5.77 -2.73 -10.32
C GLU A 46 7.29 -2.78 -10.44
N ARG A 47 7.93 -3.92 -10.14
CA ARG A 47 9.37 -4.12 -10.30
C ARG A 47 9.81 -3.93 -11.75
N GLU A 48 9.11 -4.56 -12.70
CA GLU A 48 9.43 -4.48 -14.12
C GLU A 48 9.23 -3.05 -14.63
N ALA A 49 8.09 -2.41 -14.30
CA ALA A 49 7.80 -1.04 -14.68
C ALA A 49 8.79 -0.02 -14.07
N LEU A 50 9.16 -0.17 -12.80
CA LEU A 50 10.20 0.64 -12.17
C LEU A 50 11.55 0.48 -12.87
N ALA A 51 11.95 -0.76 -13.19
CA ALA A 51 13.21 -1.01 -13.86
C ALA A 51 13.25 -0.44 -15.28
N ASP A 52 12.12 -0.49 -16.02
CA ASP A 52 12.00 0.16 -17.33
C ASP A 52 12.12 1.67 -17.22
N LEU A 53 11.38 2.27 -16.28
CA LEU A 53 11.44 3.71 -16.03
C LEU A 53 12.85 4.17 -15.63
N MET A 54 13.54 3.42 -14.76
CA MET A 54 14.91 3.74 -14.35
C MET A 54 15.88 3.75 -15.56
N LEU A 55 15.75 2.81 -16.49
CA LEU A 55 16.55 2.80 -17.71
C LEU A 55 16.22 3.97 -18.63
N GLU A 56 14.94 4.34 -18.73
CA GLU A 56 14.48 5.49 -19.52
C GLU A 56 15.07 6.80 -19.02
N VAL A 57 14.98 7.04 -17.69
CA VAL A 57 15.38 8.34 -17.11
C VAL A 57 16.89 8.46 -16.84
N GLY A 58 17.60 7.32 -16.79
CA GLY A 58 19.06 7.28 -16.55
C GLY A 58 19.46 7.30 -15.07
N PRO A 59 20.77 7.13 -14.78
CA PRO A 59 21.30 6.91 -13.43
C PRO A 59 21.21 8.11 -12.50
N ASP A 60 21.23 9.31 -13.05
CA ASP A 60 21.39 10.57 -12.29
C ASP A 60 20.03 11.30 -12.12
N ALA A 61 18.94 10.71 -12.59
CA ALA A 61 17.59 11.26 -12.42
C ALA A 61 17.22 11.32 -10.93
N PRO A 62 16.59 12.44 -10.48
CA PRO A 62 16.18 12.61 -9.10
C PRO A 62 15.07 11.62 -8.71
N THR A 63 14.95 11.39 -7.40
CA THR A 63 13.81 10.69 -6.79
C THR A 63 13.11 11.60 -5.78
N VAL A 64 11.94 11.20 -5.30
CA VAL A 64 11.24 11.90 -4.20
C VAL A 64 12.06 11.85 -2.91
N ASN A 65 12.87 10.83 -2.72
CA ASN A 65 13.81 10.77 -1.60
C ASN A 65 14.92 11.79 -1.82
N GLU A 66 14.96 12.79 -0.95
CA GLU A 66 15.91 13.88 -1.07
C GLU A 66 17.36 13.39 -1.06
N GLY A 67 18.15 13.92 -2.01
CA GLY A 67 19.56 13.53 -2.20
C GLY A 67 19.77 12.16 -2.86
N TRP A 68 18.71 11.46 -3.26
CA TRP A 68 18.83 10.17 -3.95
C TRP A 68 18.55 10.28 -5.44
N THR A 69 19.45 9.68 -6.21
CA THR A 69 19.25 9.43 -7.64
C THR A 69 18.63 8.05 -7.87
N THR A 70 18.21 7.77 -9.10
CA THR A 70 17.76 6.44 -9.52
C THR A 70 18.82 5.37 -9.31
N ARG A 71 20.10 5.72 -9.43
CA ARG A 71 21.25 4.85 -9.11
C ARG A 71 21.27 4.47 -7.63
N ASP A 72 21.04 5.42 -6.75
CA ASP A 72 20.99 5.20 -5.30
C ASP A 72 19.82 4.32 -4.94
N LEU A 73 18.68 4.55 -5.55
CA LEU A 73 17.48 3.76 -5.36
C LEU A 73 17.66 2.32 -5.85
N ALA A 74 18.27 2.10 -7.02
CA ALA A 74 18.60 0.76 -7.51
C ALA A 74 19.51 0.01 -6.54
N ALA A 75 20.55 0.71 -6.02
CA ALA A 75 21.45 0.13 -5.03
C ALA A 75 20.74 -0.21 -3.71
N HIS A 76 19.81 0.65 -3.25
CA HIS A 76 18.97 0.38 -2.08
C HIS A 76 18.16 -0.91 -2.24
N LEU A 77 17.46 -1.08 -3.36
CA LEU A 77 16.69 -2.28 -3.66
C LEU A 77 17.56 -3.54 -3.66
N LEU A 78 18.79 -3.44 -4.20
CA LEU A 78 19.74 -4.54 -4.18
C LEU A 78 20.29 -4.86 -2.78
N VAL A 79 20.51 -3.87 -1.94
CA VAL A 79 20.86 -4.10 -0.52
C VAL A 79 19.75 -4.86 0.16
N ARG A 80 18.52 -4.38 0.03
CA ARG A 80 17.34 -4.97 0.67
C ARG A 80 17.13 -6.44 0.29
N GLU A 81 17.34 -6.79 -0.98
CA GLU A 81 17.06 -8.15 -1.49
C GLU A 81 18.24 -9.10 -1.41
N ARG A 82 19.49 -8.60 -1.48
CA ARG A 82 20.70 -9.42 -1.65
C ARG A 82 21.71 -9.33 -0.53
N ARG A 83 21.51 -8.42 0.41
CA ARG A 83 22.47 -8.19 1.51
C ARG A 83 21.72 -8.14 2.84
N PRO A 84 21.24 -9.30 3.34
CA PRO A 84 20.53 -9.38 4.62
C PRO A 84 21.39 -8.88 5.80
N ASP A 85 22.70 -8.99 5.70
CA ASP A 85 23.67 -8.43 6.64
C ASP A 85 23.65 -6.90 6.71
N ALA A 86 23.41 -6.22 5.58
CA ALA A 86 23.39 -4.77 5.47
C ALA A 86 21.94 -4.20 5.48
N ALA A 87 20.95 -5.01 5.12
CA ALA A 87 19.53 -4.61 5.10
C ALA A 87 19.04 -4.21 6.50
N GLY A 88 19.60 -4.77 7.56
CA GLY A 88 19.34 -4.32 8.94
C GLY A 88 19.65 -2.83 9.16
N GLY A 89 20.57 -2.23 8.42
CA GLY A 89 20.89 -0.81 8.48
C GLY A 89 19.76 0.11 7.97
N ILE A 90 18.78 -0.44 7.24
CA ILE A 90 17.58 0.30 6.81
C ILE A 90 16.68 0.59 8.03
N LEU A 91 16.59 -0.35 8.97
CA LEU A 91 15.67 -0.27 10.12
C LEU A 91 16.37 0.05 11.44
N LEU A 92 17.63 -0.34 11.61
CA LEU A 92 18.37 -0.26 12.86
C LEU A 92 19.42 0.83 12.83
N PRO A 93 19.26 1.93 13.60
CA PRO A 93 20.18 3.07 13.62
C PRO A 93 21.67 2.71 13.78
N PRO A 94 22.07 1.76 14.66
CA PRO A 94 23.48 1.38 14.82
C PRO A 94 24.12 0.78 13.57
N LEU A 95 23.32 0.16 12.69
CA LEU A 95 23.80 -0.49 11.47
C LEU A 95 23.70 0.40 10.24
N ARG A 96 23.15 1.61 10.38
CA ARG A 96 22.92 2.55 9.25
C ARG A 96 24.19 2.87 8.48
N GLY A 97 25.29 3.16 9.18
CA GLY A 97 26.58 3.47 8.56
C GLY A 97 27.13 2.33 7.71
N TYR A 98 27.00 1.10 8.19
CA TYR A 98 27.39 -0.08 7.44
C TYR A 98 26.49 -0.28 6.20
N GLY A 99 25.18 -0.24 6.38
CA GLY A 99 24.22 -0.34 5.28
C GLY A 99 24.47 0.67 4.19
N GLU A 100 24.72 1.93 4.58
CA GLU A 100 25.04 3.01 3.65
C GLU A 100 26.37 2.79 2.92
N SER A 101 27.41 2.28 3.58
CA SER A 101 28.67 1.95 2.93
C SER A 101 28.52 0.84 1.89
N VAL A 102 27.71 -0.15 2.17
CA VAL A 102 27.37 -1.25 1.23
C VAL A 102 26.55 -0.71 0.06
N ARG A 103 25.55 0.14 0.32
CA ARG A 103 24.73 0.77 -0.73
C ARG A 103 25.61 1.57 -1.71
N ARG A 104 26.49 2.44 -1.20
CA ARG A 104 27.40 3.24 -2.03
C ARG A 104 28.35 2.37 -2.87
N ARG A 105 28.88 1.29 -2.30
CA ARG A 105 29.72 0.33 -3.05
C ARG A 105 28.96 -0.32 -4.19
N ILE A 106 27.69 -0.71 -3.98
CA ILE A 106 26.85 -1.26 -5.04
C ILE A 106 26.53 -0.19 -6.08
N ALA A 107 26.21 1.03 -5.68
CA ALA A 107 25.91 2.15 -6.57
C ALA A 107 27.07 2.50 -7.51
N ALA A 108 28.33 2.24 -7.13
CA ALA A 108 29.50 2.47 -7.98
C ALA A 108 29.60 1.53 -9.19
N GLY A 109 28.80 0.47 -9.25
CA GLY A 109 28.79 -0.47 -10.38
C GLY A 109 28.13 0.09 -11.65
N PRO A 110 28.28 -0.60 -12.80
CA PRO A 110 27.61 -0.23 -14.05
C PRO A 110 26.09 -0.20 -13.86
N TYR A 111 25.44 0.90 -14.24
CA TYR A 111 24.01 1.12 -13.96
C TYR A 111 23.10 0.08 -14.60
N ALA A 112 23.36 -0.28 -15.86
CA ALA A 112 22.59 -1.31 -16.56
C ALA A 112 22.61 -2.67 -15.82
N ASP A 113 23.76 -3.01 -15.22
CA ASP A 113 23.90 -4.25 -14.44
C ASP A 113 23.11 -4.17 -13.13
N LEU A 114 23.09 -2.99 -12.48
CA LEU A 114 22.23 -2.79 -11.29
C LEU A 114 20.78 -3.04 -11.63
N ILE A 115 20.27 -2.44 -12.71
CA ILE A 115 18.87 -2.61 -13.13
C ILE A 115 18.59 -4.06 -13.55
N ALA A 116 19.49 -4.70 -14.28
CA ALA A 116 19.34 -6.12 -14.64
C ALA A 116 19.24 -7.03 -13.39
N ARG A 117 19.97 -6.69 -12.32
CA ARG A 117 19.89 -7.40 -11.04
C ARG A 117 18.61 -7.10 -10.26
N VAL A 118 18.10 -5.87 -10.31
CA VAL A 118 16.78 -5.51 -9.74
C VAL A 118 15.67 -6.30 -10.41
N ARG A 119 15.68 -6.48 -11.72
CA ARG A 119 14.70 -7.28 -12.47
C ARG A 119 14.71 -8.77 -12.11
N ARG A 120 15.84 -9.30 -11.64
CA ARG A 120 16.05 -10.72 -11.36
C ARG A 120 16.32 -10.95 -9.88
N PRO A 121 15.27 -10.92 -9.02
CA PRO A 121 15.45 -11.13 -7.60
C PRO A 121 16.02 -12.53 -7.33
N PRO A 122 16.84 -12.69 -6.29
CA PRO A 122 17.36 -14.00 -5.91
C PRO A 122 16.27 -14.82 -5.21
N VAL A 123 16.09 -16.06 -5.62
CA VAL A 123 15.07 -16.97 -5.04
C VAL A 123 15.31 -17.30 -3.56
N TRP A 124 16.54 -17.16 -3.08
CA TRP A 124 16.93 -17.36 -1.69
C TRP A 124 16.62 -16.16 -0.78
N SER A 125 16.26 -15.02 -1.34
CA SER A 125 15.99 -13.80 -0.55
C SER A 125 14.75 -14.00 0.34
N PRO A 126 14.80 -13.61 1.61
CA PRO A 126 13.63 -13.68 2.49
C PRO A 126 12.45 -12.83 2.03
N VAL A 127 12.74 -11.75 1.28
CA VAL A 127 11.74 -10.77 0.84
C VAL A 127 11.32 -10.92 -0.63
N SER A 128 12.04 -11.74 -1.41
CA SER A 128 11.83 -11.85 -2.88
C SER A 128 11.67 -13.29 -3.36
N ASN A 129 11.42 -14.23 -2.46
CA ASN A 129 11.06 -15.59 -2.87
C ASN A 129 9.57 -15.65 -3.28
N PRO A 130 9.13 -16.66 -4.05
CA PRO A 130 7.78 -16.72 -4.60
C PRO A 130 6.65 -16.70 -3.56
N LEU A 131 6.93 -17.01 -2.28
CA LEU A 131 5.94 -17.04 -1.20
C LEU A 131 5.78 -15.68 -0.51
N THR A 132 6.81 -14.86 -0.49
CA THR A 132 6.85 -13.62 0.26
C THR A 132 6.86 -12.37 -0.62
N ASP A 133 7.22 -12.50 -1.91
CA ASP A 133 7.44 -11.38 -2.84
C ASP A 133 6.25 -10.41 -2.87
N GLU A 134 5.04 -10.91 -3.08
CA GLU A 134 3.85 -10.06 -3.17
C GLU A 134 3.59 -9.31 -1.85
N VAL A 135 3.80 -9.98 -0.72
CA VAL A 135 3.55 -9.40 0.60
C VAL A 135 4.61 -8.36 0.98
N ALA A 136 5.88 -8.67 0.72
CA ALA A 136 7.02 -7.85 1.14
C ALA A 136 7.37 -6.76 0.13
N ASN A 137 7.15 -7.02 -1.16
CA ASN A 137 7.63 -6.20 -2.25
C ASN A 137 6.54 -5.44 -3.00
N GLY A 138 5.26 -5.86 -2.94
CA GLY A 138 4.19 -5.18 -3.68
C GLY A 138 4.07 -3.69 -3.31
N MET A 139 4.12 -3.37 -2.03
CA MET A 139 4.10 -1.99 -1.55
C MET A 139 5.45 -1.28 -1.78
N GLU A 140 6.56 -1.95 -1.55
CA GLU A 140 7.91 -1.40 -1.70
C GLU A 140 8.17 -0.93 -3.14
N PHE A 141 7.93 -1.80 -4.13
CA PHE A 141 8.11 -1.43 -5.53
C PHE A 141 7.09 -0.38 -5.99
N PHE A 142 5.86 -0.41 -5.47
CA PHE A 142 4.90 0.67 -5.71
C PHE A 142 5.43 2.03 -5.23
N ILE A 143 5.88 2.12 -3.97
CA ILE A 143 6.42 3.36 -3.40
C ILE A 143 7.60 3.88 -4.23
N HIS A 144 8.55 3.02 -4.53
CA HIS A 144 9.77 3.43 -5.24
C HIS A 144 9.53 3.72 -6.73
N HIS A 145 8.53 3.08 -7.35
CA HIS A 145 8.09 3.46 -8.68
C HIS A 145 7.50 4.89 -8.67
N GLU A 146 6.68 5.21 -7.68
CA GLU A 146 6.16 6.56 -7.49
C GLU A 146 7.27 7.56 -7.11
N ASP A 147 8.31 7.16 -6.37
CA ASP A 147 9.45 8.02 -6.05
C ASP A 147 10.17 8.51 -7.32
N VAL A 148 10.34 7.66 -8.33
CA VAL A 148 10.95 8.06 -9.62
C VAL A 148 9.96 8.86 -10.48
N ARG A 149 8.71 8.42 -10.57
CA ARG A 149 7.68 9.09 -11.38
C ARG A 149 7.40 10.51 -10.89
N ARG A 150 7.22 10.68 -9.56
CA ARG A 150 6.78 11.96 -8.95
C ARG A 150 7.90 12.95 -8.73
N ALA A 151 9.15 12.57 -8.94
CA ALA A 151 10.26 13.51 -8.99
C ALA A 151 10.35 14.28 -10.33
N ARG A 152 9.59 13.88 -11.34
CA ARG A 152 9.57 14.49 -12.68
C ARG A 152 8.47 15.55 -12.78
N PRO A 153 8.69 16.66 -13.52
CA PRO A 153 7.61 17.62 -13.78
C PRO A 153 6.43 16.98 -14.53
N GLY A 154 5.23 17.47 -14.28
CA GLY A 154 4.03 17.02 -15.00
C GLY A 154 3.49 15.66 -14.57
N TRP A 155 3.97 15.08 -13.49
CA TRP A 155 3.43 13.83 -12.98
C TRP A 155 1.97 14.00 -12.50
N HIS A 156 1.22 12.92 -12.57
CA HIS A 156 -0.12 12.80 -11.98
C HIS A 156 -0.30 11.41 -11.36
N PRO A 157 -1.23 11.24 -10.42
CA PRO A 157 -1.55 9.91 -9.90
C PRO A 157 -1.88 8.92 -11.00
N ARG A 158 -1.50 7.67 -10.81
CA ARG A 158 -1.89 6.58 -11.72
C ARG A 158 -3.27 6.06 -11.37
N ASP A 159 -4.03 5.65 -12.37
CA ASP A 159 -5.19 4.79 -12.17
C ASP A 159 -4.69 3.36 -11.94
N LEU A 160 -4.75 2.91 -10.70
CA LEU A 160 -4.34 1.57 -10.33
C LEU A 160 -5.47 0.56 -10.55
N PRO A 161 -5.17 -0.70 -10.90
CA PRO A 161 -6.16 -1.77 -10.88
C PRO A 161 -6.84 -1.87 -9.50
N ALA A 162 -8.16 -2.05 -9.46
CA ALA A 162 -8.92 -2.11 -8.20
C ALA A 162 -8.40 -3.19 -7.23
N GLY A 163 -7.87 -4.30 -7.74
CA GLY A 163 -7.22 -5.32 -6.93
C GLY A 163 -5.92 -4.84 -6.29
N GLN A 164 -5.13 -4.03 -6.97
CA GLN A 164 -3.91 -3.43 -6.40
C GLN A 164 -4.27 -2.42 -5.31
N GLU A 165 -5.25 -1.57 -5.54
CA GLU A 165 -5.75 -0.65 -4.51
C GLU A 165 -6.25 -1.38 -3.26
N THR A 166 -6.96 -2.49 -3.45
CA THR A 166 -7.40 -3.35 -2.33
C THR A 166 -6.21 -3.92 -1.54
N VAL A 167 -5.15 -4.35 -2.22
CA VAL A 167 -3.92 -4.83 -1.56
C VAL A 167 -3.24 -3.71 -0.80
N LEU A 168 -3.12 -2.53 -1.38
CA LEU A 168 -2.53 -1.35 -0.72
C LEU A 168 -3.37 -0.91 0.48
N TRP A 169 -4.71 -0.90 0.37
CA TRP A 169 -5.61 -0.57 1.48
C TRP A 169 -5.40 -1.48 2.70
N LYS A 170 -5.22 -2.78 2.49
CA LYS A 170 -4.91 -3.72 3.58
C LYS A 170 -3.63 -3.36 4.35
N ARG A 171 -2.71 -2.62 3.74
CA ARG A 171 -1.46 -2.16 4.38
C ARG A 171 -1.63 -0.83 5.12
N VAL A 172 -2.59 0.01 4.70
CA VAL A 172 -2.82 1.33 5.29
C VAL A 172 -3.05 1.23 6.80
N ALA A 173 -3.78 0.21 7.29
CA ALA A 173 -4.06 0.05 8.72
C ALA A 173 -2.78 -0.10 9.56
N LEU A 174 -1.83 -0.90 9.09
CA LEU A 174 -0.53 -1.08 9.77
C LEU A 174 0.31 0.18 9.67
N LEU A 175 0.42 0.76 8.46
CA LEU A 175 1.17 1.99 8.24
C LEU A 175 0.65 3.15 9.08
N ALA A 176 -0.67 3.34 9.13
CA ALA A 176 -1.29 4.39 9.91
C ALA A 176 -0.97 4.24 11.41
N ARG A 177 -1.07 3.02 11.95
CA ARG A 177 -0.71 2.75 13.35
C ARG A 177 0.76 3.03 13.64
N MET A 178 1.66 2.70 12.71
CA MET A 178 3.09 2.92 12.88
C MET A 178 3.47 4.40 12.73
N ALA A 179 3.04 5.04 11.65
CA ALA A 179 3.38 6.41 11.32
C ALA A 179 2.74 7.42 12.30
N LEU A 180 1.49 7.18 12.69
CA LEU A 180 0.70 8.11 13.49
C LEU A 180 0.75 7.82 15.00
N ARG A 181 1.44 6.77 15.46
CA ARG A 181 1.48 6.37 16.87
C ARG A 181 1.96 7.45 17.83
N ARG A 182 2.78 8.37 17.36
CA ARG A 182 3.35 9.49 18.13
C ARG A 182 2.67 10.82 17.81
N PHE A 183 1.71 10.83 16.90
CA PHE A 183 0.99 12.04 16.53
C PHE A 183 -0.17 12.26 17.51
N PRO A 184 -0.23 13.42 18.20
CA PRO A 184 -1.18 13.66 19.29
C PRO A 184 -2.57 14.07 18.76
N ALA A 185 -3.22 13.19 17.99
CA ALA A 185 -4.58 13.38 17.50
C ALA A 185 -5.28 12.04 17.25
N GLU A 186 -6.61 12.04 17.34
CA GLU A 186 -7.46 10.97 16.82
C GLU A 186 -7.54 11.10 15.30
N MET A 187 -7.17 10.05 14.57
CA MET A 187 -7.13 10.05 13.12
C MET A 187 -8.22 9.15 12.54
N LEU A 188 -9.07 9.70 11.67
CA LEU A 188 -9.94 8.95 10.77
C LEU A 188 -9.26 8.88 9.40
N VAL A 189 -8.78 7.71 9.01
CA VAL A 189 -8.19 7.46 7.69
C VAL A 189 -9.25 6.82 6.80
N GLN A 190 -9.54 7.41 5.66
CA GLN A 190 -10.62 6.99 4.76
C GLN A 190 -10.15 6.86 3.32
N ALA A 191 -10.46 5.72 2.69
CA ALA A 191 -10.30 5.51 1.26
C ALA A 191 -11.67 5.29 0.62
N PRO A 192 -12.18 6.20 -0.21
CA PRO A 192 -13.46 6.04 -0.89
C PRO A 192 -13.53 4.72 -1.66
N GLY A 193 -14.59 3.95 -1.45
CA GLY A 193 -14.78 2.64 -2.08
C GLY A 193 -14.03 1.47 -1.42
N HIS A 194 -13.14 1.72 -0.43
CA HIS A 194 -12.37 0.68 0.25
C HIS A 194 -12.66 0.60 1.76
N GLY A 195 -13.03 1.70 2.41
CA GLY A 195 -13.41 1.73 3.81
C GLY A 195 -12.73 2.84 4.61
N GLU A 196 -12.82 2.70 5.93
CA GLU A 196 -12.23 3.65 6.89
C GLU A 196 -11.61 2.91 8.07
N LEU A 197 -10.70 3.57 8.77
CA LEU A 197 -10.11 3.10 10.02
C LEU A 197 -9.82 4.27 10.96
N ARG A 198 -9.82 3.99 12.26
CA ARG A 198 -9.45 4.95 13.29
C ARG A 198 -8.15 4.52 13.95
N THR A 199 -7.29 5.49 14.22
CA THR A 199 -6.01 5.27 14.90
C THR A 199 -5.59 6.52 15.68
N GLY A 200 -4.57 6.40 16.50
CA GLY A 200 -4.12 7.48 17.36
C GLY A 200 -4.99 7.65 18.60
N GLY A 201 -4.77 8.73 19.32
CA GLY A 201 -5.50 9.13 20.51
C GLY A 201 -5.08 10.52 20.91
N GLY A 202 -5.99 11.27 21.54
CA GLY A 202 -5.71 12.66 21.95
C GLY A 202 -6.88 13.58 21.64
N GLY A 203 -6.77 14.87 22.05
CA GLY A 203 -7.88 15.81 22.08
C GLY A 203 -8.41 16.28 20.73
N GLU A 204 -7.62 16.25 19.68
CA GLU A 204 -8.01 16.76 18.37
C GLU A 204 -8.34 15.66 17.39
N ARG A 205 -9.24 15.94 16.46
CA ARG A 205 -9.67 14.99 15.44
C ARG A 205 -9.25 15.46 14.08
N LEU A 206 -8.55 14.60 13.35
CA LEU A 206 -8.17 14.80 11.97
C LEU A 206 -8.76 13.70 11.07
N ARG A 207 -9.05 14.07 9.85
CA ARG A 207 -9.50 13.15 8.82
C ARG A 207 -8.52 13.18 7.65
N LEU A 208 -8.06 12.00 7.24
CA LEU A 208 -7.14 11.80 6.14
C LEU A 208 -7.86 11.03 5.03
N VAL A 209 -8.09 11.64 3.88
CA VAL A 209 -8.88 11.05 2.80
C VAL A 209 -8.07 10.98 1.51
N GLY A 210 -8.05 9.81 0.88
CA GLY A 210 -7.36 9.60 -0.39
C GLY A 210 -7.53 8.20 -0.95
N ALA A 211 -7.11 7.99 -2.19
CA ALA A 211 -6.98 6.65 -2.75
C ALA A 211 -5.95 5.83 -1.95
N PRO A 212 -6.08 4.49 -1.88
CA PRO A 212 -5.16 3.63 -1.13
C PRO A 212 -3.68 3.88 -1.42
N GLY A 213 -3.29 4.02 -2.69
CA GLY A 213 -1.91 4.34 -3.07
C GLY A 213 -1.43 5.69 -2.54
N GLU A 214 -2.29 6.71 -2.57
CA GLU A 214 -1.96 8.05 -2.05
C GLU A 214 -1.79 8.03 -0.53
N LEU A 215 -2.64 7.28 0.18
CA LEU A 215 -2.52 7.10 1.63
C LEU A 215 -1.23 6.35 1.99
N VAL A 216 -0.84 5.33 1.22
CA VAL A 216 0.44 4.64 1.42
C VAL A 216 1.60 5.63 1.28
N LEU A 217 1.63 6.43 0.22
CA LEU A 217 2.68 7.43 0.00
C LEU A 217 2.73 8.46 1.13
N PHE A 218 1.59 8.98 1.53
CA PHE A 218 1.50 9.94 2.64
C PHE A 218 2.08 9.36 3.93
N LEU A 219 1.64 8.16 4.31
CA LEU A 219 2.02 7.51 5.56
C LEU A 219 3.48 7.00 5.57
N THR A 220 4.12 6.94 4.42
CA THR A 220 5.53 6.53 4.27
C THR A 220 6.48 7.70 4.00
N GLY A 221 6.06 8.94 4.31
CA GLY A 221 6.95 10.11 4.27
C GLY A 221 6.95 10.85 2.91
N ARG A 222 6.01 10.53 2.00
CA ARG A 222 5.90 11.21 0.70
C ARG A 222 4.77 12.25 0.69
N GLN A 223 4.48 12.89 1.84
CA GLN A 223 3.36 13.84 2.00
C GLN A 223 3.35 14.94 0.93
N ARG A 224 4.51 15.50 0.58
CA ARG A 224 4.65 16.61 -0.40
C ARG A 224 4.18 16.26 -1.81
N VAL A 225 4.17 14.96 -2.15
CA VAL A 225 3.77 14.48 -3.48
C VAL A 225 2.53 13.57 -3.43
N ALA A 226 2.00 13.28 -2.26
CA ALA A 226 0.77 12.52 -2.11
C ALA A 226 -0.46 13.41 -2.33
N ARG A 227 -1.48 12.88 -3.02
CA ARG A 227 -2.76 13.56 -3.24
C ARG A 227 -3.77 13.11 -2.19
N VAL A 228 -3.65 13.67 -0.99
CA VAL A 228 -4.46 13.33 0.18
C VAL A 228 -5.07 14.61 0.74
N GLN A 229 -6.35 14.55 1.07
CA GLN A 229 -7.05 15.61 1.80
C GLN A 229 -6.86 15.39 3.29
N VAL A 230 -6.47 16.45 4.01
CA VAL A 230 -6.34 16.48 5.46
C VAL A 230 -7.34 17.49 6.01
N ASP A 231 -8.37 17.00 6.68
CA ASP A 231 -9.43 17.82 7.27
C ASP A 231 -9.27 17.86 8.80
N GLY A 232 -9.59 19.01 9.40
CA GLY A 232 -9.55 19.24 10.84
C GLY A 232 -9.07 20.65 11.19
N PRO A 233 -8.73 20.92 12.48
CA PRO A 233 -8.17 22.20 12.88
C PRO A 233 -6.87 22.50 12.12
N ALA A 234 -6.66 23.78 11.77
CA ALA A 234 -5.59 24.20 10.85
C ALA A 234 -4.19 23.80 11.34
N ASP A 235 -3.85 24.10 12.59
CA ASP A 235 -2.51 23.84 13.12
C ASP A 235 -2.15 22.36 13.19
N PRO A 236 -3.02 21.44 13.72
CA PRO A 236 -2.74 20.01 13.66
C PRO A 236 -2.68 19.45 12.25
N ALA A 237 -3.54 19.93 11.35
CA ALA A 237 -3.52 19.49 9.94
C ALA A 237 -2.20 19.86 9.26
N GLU A 238 -1.68 21.06 9.51
CA GLU A 238 -0.39 21.50 8.96
C GLU A 238 0.77 20.73 9.60
N ARG A 239 0.76 20.52 10.92
CA ARG A 239 1.75 19.65 11.58
C ARG A 239 1.76 18.23 10.99
N LEU A 240 0.60 17.70 10.63
CA LEU A 240 0.53 16.38 10.00
C LEU A 240 1.14 16.37 8.60
N ARG A 241 0.92 17.41 7.80
CA ARG A 241 1.49 17.52 6.45
C ARG A 241 3.01 17.63 6.46
N THR A 242 3.57 18.20 7.51
CA THR A 242 5.03 18.46 7.65
C THR A 242 5.72 17.50 8.62
N ALA A 243 4.99 16.58 9.25
CA ALA A 243 5.56 15.58 10.16
C ALA A 243 6.49 14.60 9.44
N GLU A 244 7.54 14.16 10.13
CA GLU A 244 8.38 13.05 9.66
C GLU A 244 7.65 11.71 9.89
N LEU A 245 6.89 11.27 8.89
CA LEU A 245 6.09 10.03 8.96
C LEU A 245 6.84 8.80 8.39
N GLY A 246 8.03 8.97 7.83
CA GLY A 246 8.82 7.87 7.27
C GLY A 246 9.23 6.80 8.30
N LEU A 247 9.45 5.57 7.83
CA LEU A 247 10.02 4.46 8.61
C LEU A 247 11.55 4.58 8.68
#